data_7e592a611c23d4e3a5106f4b7625b93d
#
_entry.id   7e592a611c23d4e3a5106f4b7625b93d
#
_cell.length_a   1.000
_cell.length_b   1.000
_cell.length_c   1.000
_cell.angle_alpha   90.00
_cell.angle_beta   90.00
_cell.angle_gamma   90.00
#
_symmetry.space_group_name_H-M   'P 1'
#
loop_
_entity.id
_entity.type
_entity.pdbx_description
1 polymer ?
#
loop_
_entity_poly.entity_id
_entity_poly.type
_entity_poly.pdbx_seq_one_letter_code
_entity_poly.pdbx_strand_id
1 'polypeptide(L)'
;MTDYYDVNLKNARQKLLCENLNFYNYRGLVQDTKLLNEIYSLHKPNIVIHLAAQAGVRYSIENPISYVESNLIGTFHILEMARKYKPDHLLMASTSSVYGSNKDMPLHETQKCDTQLSFYAATKKSNEAMAHSYSHLYDIP
;
A
#
# COMPACT_ATOMS: atom_id res chain seq x y z
N MET A 1 -5.04 -8.61 -11.47
CA MET A 1 -3.56 -8.55 -11.59
C MET A 1 -3.23 -7.67 -12.77
N THR A 2 -2.35 -6.70 -12.58
CA THR A 2 -1.85 -5.86 -13.68
C THR A 2 -0.76 -6.60 -14.46
N ASP A 3 -0.47 -6.18 -15.68
CA ASP A 3 0.56 -6.73 -16.56
C ASP A 3 1.93 -6.04 -16.41
N TYR A 4 2.08 -5.16 -15.41
CA TYR A 4 3.30 -4.41 -15.15
C TYR A 4 4.56 -5.29 -15.04
N TYR A 5 4.44 -6.51 -14.54
CA TYR A 5 5.44 -7.57 -14.70
C TYR A 5 4.77 -8.93 -14.89
N ASP A 6 5.54 -9.97 -15.22
CA ASP A 6 5.08 -11.29 -15.68
C ASP A 6 3.88 -11.83 -14.88
N VAL A 7 2.75 -11.94 -15.56
CA VAL A 7 1.48 -12.45 -15.02
C VAL A 7 1.56 -13.94 -14.67
N ASN A 8 2.36 -14.72 -15.42
CA ASN A 8 2.52 -16.15 -15.15
C ASN A 8 3.25 -16.39 -13.83
N LEU A 9 4.29 -15.57 -13.55
CA LEU A 9 4.98 -15.61 -12.27
C LEU A 9 4.04 -15.26 -11.10
N LYS A 10 3.18 -14.26 -11.28
CA LYS A 10 2.16 -13.90 -10.27
C LYS A 10 1.18 -15.04 -10.02
N ASN A 11 0.69 -15.68 -11.10
CA ASN A 11 -0.23 -16.81 -11.00
C ASN A 11 0.43 -18.03 -10.34
N ALA A 12 1.70 -18.33 -10.67
CA ALA A 12 2.43 -19.44 -10.07
C ALA A 12 2.59 -19.24 -8.53
N ARG A 13 2.98 -18.04 -8.11
CA ARG A 13 3.07 -17.69 -6.68
C ARG A 13 1.72 -17.81 -5.97
N GLN A 14 0.65 -17.32 -6.60
CA GLN A 14 -0.70 -17.43 -6.06
C GLN A 14 -1.13 -18.91 -5.90
N LYS A 15 -0.84 -19.75 -6.90
CA LYS A 15 -1.15 -21.18 -6.85
C LYS A 15 -0.54 -21.86 -5.63
N LEU A 16 0.74 -21.59 -5.34
CA LEU A 16 1.41 -22.13 -4.14
C LEU A 16 0.71 -21.71 -2.83
N LEU A 17 0.28 -20.44 -2.75
CA LEU A 17 -0.43 -19.95 -1.56
C LEU A 17 -1.80 -20.62 -1.41
N CYS A 18 -2.51 -20.87 -2.52
CA CYS A 18 -3.82 -21.54 -2.51
C CYS A 18 -3.78 -23.02 -2.10
N GLU A 19 -2.60 -23.65 -1.99
CA GLU A 19 -2.44 -24.99 -1.45
C GLU A 19 -2.66 -25.02 0.07
N ASN A 20 -2.57 -23.87 0.75
CA ASN A 20 -2.85 -23.76 2.18
C ASN A 20 -4.37 -23.57 2.40
N LEU A 21 -4.99 -24.47 3.17
CA LEU A 21 -6.43 -24.44 3.47
C LEU A 21 -6.89 -23.19 4.23
N ASN A 22 -5.99 -22.50 4.92
CA ASN A 22 -6.28 -21.26 5.64
C ASN A 22 -6.02 -19.99 4.81
N PHE A 23 -5.71 -20.14 3.51
CA PHE A 23 -5.47 -19.02 2.62
C PHE A 23 -6.71 -18.71 1.77
N TYR A 24 -7.27 -17.54 1.97
CA TYR A 24 -8.40 -17.03 1.20
C TYR A 24 -7.91 -16.00 0.18
N ASN A 25 -8.16 -16.24 -1.10
CA ASN A 25 -7.69 -15.39 -2.17
C ASN A 25 -8.82 -14.60 -2.81
N TYR A 26 -8.67 -13.28 -2.88
CA TYR A 26 -9.58 -12.37 -3.53
C TYR A 26 -8.87 -11.64 -4.67
N ARG A 27 -9.49 -11.59 -5.84
CA ARG A 27 -8.96 -10.85 -7.00
C ARG A 27 -9.76 -9.58 -7.18
N GLY A 28 -9.09 -8.44 -7.10
CA GLY A 28 -9.70 -7.13 -7.29
C GLY A 28 -8.64 -6.04 -7.31
N LEU A 29 -9.09 -4.81 -7.38
CA LEU A 29 -8.26 -3.62 -7.26
C LEU A 29 -8.33 -3.12 -5.82
N VAL A 30 -7.22 -2.57 -5.31
CA VAL A 30 -7.16 -2.02 -3.95
C VAL A 30 -8.08 -0.79 -3.77
N GLN A 31 -8.48 -0.15 -4.86
CA GLN A 31 -9.45 0.93 -4.87
C GLN A 31 -10.92 0.47 -4.94
N ASP A 32 -11.19 -0.84 -5.04
CA ASP A 32 -12.55 -1.39 -4.99
C ASP A 32 -13.07 -1.47 -3.55
N THR A 33 -13.77 -0.42 -3.14
CA THR A 33 -14.31 -0.30 -1.78
C THR A 33 -15.36 -1.36 -1.44
N LYS A 34 -16.11 -1.85 -2.43
CA LYS A 34 -17.12 -2.89 -2.19
C LYS A 34 -16.44 -4.20 -1.84
N LEU A 35 -15.47 -4.62 -2.66
CA LEU A 35 -14.68 -5.83 -2.41
C LEU A 35 -13.92 -5.74 -1.08
N LEU A 36 -13.27 -4.62 -0.78
CA LEU A 36 -12.60 -4.43 0.49
C LEU A 36 -13.57 -4.55 1.67
N ASN A 37 -14.72 -3.91 1.59
CA ASN A 37 -15.73 -3.97 2.65
C ASN A 37 -16.27 -5.40 2.85
N GLU A 38 -16.49 -6.17 1.79
CA GLU A 38 -16.87 -7.59 1.86
C GLU A 38 -15.79 -8.42 2.57
N ILE A 39 -14.52 -8.27 2.19
CA ILE A 39 -13.38 -8.98 2.81
C ILE A 39 -13.27 -8.66 4.29
N TYR A 40 -13.28 -7.37 4.66
CA TYR A 40 -13.14 -6.96 6.05
C TYR A 40 -14.35 -7.36 6.90
N SER A 41 -15.57 -7.33 6.38
CA SER A 41 -16.76 -7.74 7.12
C SER A 41 -16.79 -9.24 7.36
N LEU A 42 -16.33 -10.04 6.38
CA LEU A 42 -16.31 -11.49 6.46
C LEU A 42 -15.19 -12.02 7.38
N HIS A 43 -13.97 -11.51 7.20
CA HIS A 43 -12.79 -12.04 7.87
C HIS A 43 -12.40 -11.29 9.14
N LYS A 44 -12.82 -10.04 9.31
CA LYS A 44 -12.50 -9.17 10.47
C LYS A 44 -11.01 -9.29 10.85
N PRO A 45 -10.08 -8.94 9.95
CA PRO A 45 -8.66 -9.18 10.19
C PRO A 45 -8.17 -8.39 11.40
N ASN A 46 -7.43 -9.07 12.29
CA ASN A 46 -6.76 -8.42 13.42
C ASN A 46 -5.51 -7.65 12.97
N ILE A 47 -4.79 -8.18 11.99
CA ILE A 47 -3.58 -7.56 11.44
C ILE A 47 -3.80 -7.32 9.95
N VAL A 48 -3.52 -6.12 9.50
CA VAL A 48 -3.56 -5.74 8.08
C VAL A 48 -2.17 -5.37 7.62
N ILE A 49 -1.70 -6.00 6.55
CA ILE A 49 -0.40 -5.70 5.93
C ILE A 49 -0.65 -5.16 4.51
N HIS A 50 -0.51 -3.84 4.35
CA HIS A 50 -0.74 -3.16 3.09
C HIS A 50 0.55 -3.02 2.29
N LEU A 51 0.75 -3.94 1.34
CA LEU A 51 1.88 -3.95 0.40
C LEU A 51 1.46 -3.57 -1.02
N ALA A 52 0.16 -3.41 -1.27
CA ALA A 52 -0.36 -3.12 -2.59
C ALA A 52 -0.01 -1.68 -3.01
N ALA A 53 0.72 -1.54 -4.09
CA ALA A 53 1.08 -0.25 -4.68
C ALA A 53 1.52 -0.42 -6.13
N GLN A 54 1.41 0.64 -6.93
CA GLN A 54 2.19 0.76 -8.15
C GLN A 54 3.60 1.23 -7.77
N ALA A 55 4.60 0.41 -8.01
CA ALA A 55 6.01 0.68 -7.74
C ALA A 55 6.75 1.12 -9.01
N GLY A 56 7.96 1.66 -8.84
CA GLY A 56 8.86 2.03 -9.93
C GLY A 56 8.90 3.54 -10.20
N VAL A 57 10.08 4.15 -10.01
CA VAL A 57 10.29 5.60 -10.21
C VAL A 57 10.09 5.99 -11.68
N ARG A 58 10.68 5.23 -12.63
CA ARG A 58 10.61 5.56 -14.07
C ARG A 58 9.18 5.48 -14.60
N TYR A 59 8.48 4.41 -14.29
CA TYR A 59 7.10 4.22 -14.73
C TYR A 59 6.14 5.28 -14.19
N SER A 60 6.47 5.92 -13.05
CA SER A 60 5.67 7.03 -12.54
C SER A 60 5.72 8.30 -13.40
N ILE A 61 6.70 8.41 -14.31
CA ILE A 61 6.79 9.49 -15.30
C ILE A 61 5.89 9.16 -16.50
N GLU A 62 5.86 7.92 -16.92
CA GLU A 62 5.13 7.45 -18.10
C GLU A 62 3.63 7.29 -17.83
N ASN A 63 3.27 6.79 -16.66
CA ASN A 63 1.88 6.51 -16.28
C ASN A 63 1.58 6.96 -14.83
N PRO A 64 1.55 8.28 -14.56
CA PRO A 64 1.32 8.80 -13.20
C PRO A 64 -0.07 8.46 -12.64
N ILE A 65 -1.08 8.30 -13.49
CA ILE A 65 -2.45 8.01 -13.05
C ILE A 65 -2.54 6.68 -12.29
N SER A 66 -1.78 5.66 -12.69
CA SER A 66 -1.76 4.38 -11.98
C SER A 66 -1.24 4.49 -10.55
N TYR A 67 -0.41 5.50 -10.26
CA TYR A 67 0.09 5.81 -8.91
C TYR A 67 -0.95 6.57 -8.08
N VAL A 68 -1.70 7.46 -8.69
CA VAL A 68 -2.85 8.12 -8.02
C VAL A 68 -3.87 7.07 -7.60
N GLU A 69 -4.29 6.22 -8.54
CA GLU A 69 -5.31 5.20 -8.30
C GLU A 69 -4.87 4.17 -7.26
N SER A 70 -3.70 3.56 -7.44
CA SER A 70 -3.24 2.48 -6.56
C SER A 70 -2.69 3.00 -5.23
N ASN A 71 -1.82 4.02 -5.27
CA ASN A 71 -1.09 4.44 -4.07
C ASN A 71 -1.90 5.42 -3.22
N LEU A 72 -2.55 6.42 -3.82
CA LEU A 72 -3.31 7.41 -3.04
C LEU A 72 -4.72 6.91 -2.74
N ILE A 73 -5.52 6.62 -3.77
CA ILE A 73 -6.91 6.20 -3.59
C ILE A 73 -6.97 4.82 -2.91
N GLY A 74 -6.14 3.87 -3.37
CA GLY A 74 -6.09 2.54 -2.77
C GLY A 74 -5.70 2.57 -1.30
N THR A 75 -4.67 3.33 -0.93
CA THR A 75 -4.26 3.48 0.48
C THR A 75 -5.34 4.18 1.31
N PHE A 76 -5.97 5.23 0.77
CA PHE A 76 -7.09 5.89 1.44
C PHE A 76 -8.22 4.88 1.76
N HIS A 77 -8.58 3.99 0.84
CA HIS A 77 -9.59 2.97 1.11
C HIS A 77 -9.17 1.96 2.18
N ILE A 78 -7.90 1.55 2.21
CA ILE A 78 -7.40 0.69 3.29
C ILE A 78 -7.48 1.40 4.66
N LEU A 79 -7.13 2.68 4.72
CA LEU A 79 -7.25 3.49 5.94
C LEU A 79 -8.72 3.64 6.38
N GLU A 80 -9.66 3.85 5.44
CA GLU A 80 -11.09 3.88 5.74
C GLU A 80 -11.62 2.51 6.25
N MET A 81 -11.13 1.41 5.70
CA MET A 81 -11.46 0.08 6.24
C MET A 81 -10.88 -0.10 7.64
N ALA A 82 -9.65 0.31 7.89
CA ALA A 82 -9.06 0.25 9.23
C ALA A 82 -9.82 1.14 10.22
N ARG A 83 -10.24 2.35 9.82
CA ARG A 83 -11.09 3.21 10.64
C ARG A 83 -12.42 2.57 11.01
N LYS A 84 -13.04 1.87 10.06
CA LYS A 84 -14.35 1.23 10.22
C LYS A 84 -14.29 -0.05 11.04
N TYR A 85 -13.31 -0.92 10.77
CA TYR A 85 -13.24 -2.27 11.31
C TYR A 85 -12.27 -2.43 12.47
N LYS A 86 -11.43 -1.41 12.74
CA LYS A 86 -10.52 -1.33 13.90
C LYS A 86 -9.64 -2.58 14.07
N PRO A 87 -8.76 -2.90 13.10
CA PRO A 87 -7.78 -3.97 13.29
C PRO A 87 -6.84 -3.62 14.46
N ASP A 88 -6.26 -4.65 15.07
CA ASP A 88 -5.30 -4.47 16.18
C ASP A 88 -3.98 -3.85 15.70
N HIS A 89 -3.65 -4.00 14.40
CA HIS A 89 -2.46 -3.39 13.81
C HIS A 89 -2.58 -3.22 12.29
N LEU A 90 -2.11 -2.08 11.76
CA LEU A 90 -2.00 -1.79 10.33
C LEU A 90 -0.54 -1.51 9.95
N LEU A 91 0.10 -2.43 9.24
CA LEU A 91 1.44 -2.28 8.69
C LEU A 91 1.35 -1.79 7.24
N MET A 92 2.08 -0.72 6.92
CA MET A 92 2.10 -0.13 5.59
C MET A 92 3.53 -0.04 5.05
N ALA A 93 3.75 -0.58 3.85
CA ALA A 93 5.05 -0.44 3.21
C ALA A 93 5.28 0.99 2.72
N SER A 94 6.41 1.60 3.09
CA SER A 94 6.94 2.81 2.46
C SER A 94 8.08 2.49 1.49
N THR A 95 8.99 3.41 1.26
CA THR A 95 10.11 3.28 0.31
C THR A 95 11.25 4.19 0.67
N SER A 96 12.49 3.77 0.40
CA SER A 96 13.66 4.65 0.52
C SER A 96 13.61 5.87 -0.42
N SER A 97 12.79 5.84 -1.47
CA SER A 97 12.60 6.99 -2.36
C SER A 97 12.02 8.22 -1.65
N VAL A 98 11.39 8.08 -0.49
CA VAL A 98 10.86 9.21 0.30
C VAL A 98 11.96 10.14 0.83
N TYR A 99 13.18 9.66 0.96
CA TYR A 99 14.32 10.49 1.37
C TYR A 99 14.77 11.47 0.28
N GLY A 100 14.34 11.26 -0.98
CA GLY A 100 14.49 12.24 -2.06
C GLY A 100 15.94 12.63 -2.33
N SER A 101 16.25 13.92 -2.17
CA SER A 101 17.57 14.49 -2.42
C SER A 101 18.56 14.34 -1.25
N ASN A 102 18.22 13.62 -0.20
CA ASN A 102 19.12 13.40 0.93
C ASN A 102 20.38 12.66 0.48
N LYS A 103 21.55 13.16 0.92
CA LYS A 103 22.86 12.60 0.56
C LYS A 103 23.54 11.88 1.74
N ASP A 104 22.99 11.99 2.95
CA ASP A 104 23.56 11.39 4.15
C ASP A 104 23.28 9.89 4.17
N MET A 105 24.33 9.08 4.10
CA MET A 105 24.26 7.63 4.08
C MET A 105 24.96 7.02 5.30
N PRO A 106 24.45 5.91 5.84
CA PRO A 106 23.25 5.17 5.45
C PRO A 106 21.95 5.93 5.78
N LEU A 107 20.90 5.67 4.99
CA LEU A 107 19.58 6.22 5.29
C LEU A 107 19.00 5.62 6.58
N HIS A 108 18.36 6.44 7.40
CA HIS A 108 17.66 6.00 8.60
C HIS A 108 16.42 6.88 8.87
N GLU A 109 15.49 6.37 9.67
CA GLU A 109 14.13 6.89 9.84
C GLU A 109 14.05 8.28 10.48
N THR A 110 15.10 8.73 11.16
CA THR A 110 15.14 10.07 11.77
C THR A 110 15.60 11.17 10.81
N GLN A 111 16.03 10.79 9.60
CA GLN A 111 16.46 11.75 8.60
C GLN A 111 15.26 12.48 7.98
N LYS A 112 15.52 13.73 7.56
CA LYS A 112 14.53 14.54 6.86
C LYS A 112 14.15 13.92 5.51
N CYS A 113 12.86 13.84 5.22
CA CYS A 113 12.32 13.22 4.00
C CYS A 113 11.17 14.04 3.40
N ASP A 114 11.47 15.29 3.00
CA ASP A 114 10.50 16.26 2.47
C ASP A 114 10.83 16.78 1.06
N THR A 115 11.82 16.20 0.39
CA THR A 115 12.30 16.62 -0.94
C THR A 115 12.24 15.49 -1.96
N GLN A 116 11.04 14.94 -2.19
CA GLN A 116 10.83 13.83 -3.12
C GLN A 116 11.21 14.22 -4.55
N LEU A 117 11.96 13.34 -5.23
CA LEU A 117 12.47 13.55 -6.59
C LEU A 117 11.65 12.82 -7.68
N SER A 118 10.59 12.11 -7.31
CA SER A 118 9.73 11.41 -8.27
C SER A 118 8.27 11.42 -7.83
N PHE A 119 7.36 11.27 -8.78
CA PHE A 119 5.93 11.16 -8.49
C PHE A 119 5.63 9.93 -7.63
N TYR A 120 6.30 8.80 -7.89
CA TYR A 120 6.23 7.62 -7.01
C TYR A 120 6.58 7.96 -5.55
N ALA A 121 7.72 8.61 -5.34
CA ALA A 121 8.16 9.00 -3.99
C ALA A 121 7.15 9.95 -3.32
N ALA A 122 6.59 10.90 -4.08
CA ALA A 122 5.56 11.82 -3.57
C ALA A 122 4.30 11.09 -3.14
N THR A 123 3.80 10.12 -3.92
CA THR A 123 2.64 9.30 -3.52
C THR A 123 2.91 8.48 -2.27
N LYS A 124 4.10 7.90 -2.14
CA LYS A 124 4.47 7.13 -0.95
C LYS A 124 4.64 8.01 0.29
N LYS A 125 5.22 9.19 0.15
CA LYS A 125 5.30 10.18 1.24
C LYS A 125 3.92 10.66 1.67
N SER A 126 3.00 10.86 0.72
CA SER A 126 1.60 11.17 1.02
C SER A 126 0.93 10.06 1.83
N ASN A 127 1.24 8.78 1.53
CA ASN A 127 0.71 7.65 2.31
C ASN A 127 1.18 7.68 3.76
N GLU A 128 2.45 8.02 4.02
CA GLU A 128 2.97 8.19 5.39
C GLU A 128 2.21 9.30 6.13
N ALA A 129 1.99 10.44 5.47
CA ALA A 129 1.26 11.56 6.07
C ALA A 129 -0.22 11.20 6.35
N MET A 130 -0.88 10.50 5.42
CA MET A 130 -2.25 10.01 5.62
C MET A 130 -2.32 9.01 6.78
N ALA A 131 -1.39 8.04 6.83
CA ALA A 131 -1.34 7.04 7.91
C ALA A 131 -1.16 7.70 9.27
N HIS A 132 -0.21 8.64 9.39
CA HIS A 132 0.01 9.40 10.63
C HIS A 132 -1.25 10.16 11.08
N SER A 133 -1.93 10.84 10.14
CA SER A 133 -3.18 11.56 10.42
C SER A 133 -4.29 10.62 10.91
N TYR A 134 -4.46 9.46 10.26
CA TYR A 134 -5.47 8.47 10.65
C TYR A 134 -5.15 7.81 11.98
N SER A 135 -3.88 7.50 12.26
CA SER A 135 -3.46 7.01 13.56
C SER A 135 -3.81 8.00 14.67
N HIS A 136 -3.50 9.29 14.48
CA HIS A 136 -3.79 10.34 15.46
C HIS A 136 -5.29 10.58 15.67
N LEU A 137 -6.09 10.61 14.58
CA LEU A 137 -7.52 10.97 14.65
C LEU A 137 -8.41 9.81 15.09
N TYR A 138 -8.02 8.58 14.79
CA TYR A 138 -8.88 7.40 14.94
C TYR A 138 -8.29 6.29 15.79
N ASP A 139 -7.13 6.53 16.43
CA ASP A 139 -6.41 5.56 17.27
C ASP A 139 -6.14 4.22 16.53
N ILE A 140 -5.72 4.32 15.27
CA ILE A 140 -5.34 3.15 14.47
C ILE A 140 -3.87 2.85 14.76
N PRO A 141 -3.54 1.67 15.35
CA PRO A 141 -2.18 1.30 15.69
C PRO A 141 -1.37 0.82 14.48
#